data_4672f42b289cdef87697e76aff189b65
#
_entry.id   4672f42b289cdef87697e76aff189b65
#
_cell.length_a   1.000
_cell.length_b   1.000
_cell.length_c   1.000
_cell.angle_alpha   90.00
_cell.angle_beta   90.00
_cell.angle_gamma   90.00
#
_symmetry.space_group_name_H-M   'P 1'
#
loop_
_entity.id
_entity.type
_entity.pdbx_description
1 polymer ?
#
loop_
_entity_poly.entity_id
_entity_poly.type
_entity_poly.pdbx_seq_one_letter_code
_entity_poly.pdbx_strand_id
1 'polypeptide(L)'
;IRELNRTDTTVFLTTHNMEDAGQLCERIAIINRGVIAAIDRPEALKRASSGIQSIELSFNCIVDAEDLSNFSCVKKVKKMGDKFRLYVDDVNQTIDCITDYARSHDLKIVSLNTLAPSLEDIFVSLTHKNKPGED
;
A
#
# COMPACT_ATOMS: atom_id res chain seq x y z
N ILE A 1 -25.12 7.19 5.70
CA ILE A 1 -24.99 5.95 4.90
C ILE A 1 -25.30 4.73 5.76
N ARG A 2 -24.65 4.55 6.92
CA ARG A 2 -24.89 3.38 7.81
C ARG A 2 -26.33 3.29 8.33
N GLU A 3 -27.01 4.41 8.60
CA GLU A 3 -28.42 4.42 8.99
C GLU A 3 -29.36 4.00 7.86
N LEU A 4 -29.09 4.43 6.64
CA LEU A 4 -29.86 4.05 5.46
C LEU A 4 -29.79 2.56 5.15
N ASN A 5 -28.64 1.94 5.37
CA ASN A 5 -28.46 0.51 5.16
C ASN A 5 -29.20 -0.39 6.19
N ARG A 6 -29.59 0.18 7.33
CA ARG A 6 -30.40 -0.52 8.34
C ARG A 6 -31.87 -0.67 7.96
N THR A 7 -32.34 0.03 6.94
CA THR A 7 -33.73 0.09 6.49
C THR A 7 -34.00 -0.68 5.20
N ASP A 8 -33.31 -1.79 4.94
CA ASP A 8 -33.39 -2.58 3.69
C ASP A 8 -33.13 -1.79 2.41
N THR A 9 -32.37 -0.70 2.51
CA THR A 9 -32.03 0.14 1.36
C THR A 9 -30.64 -0.22 0.85
N THR A 10 -30.55 -0.57 -0.43
CA THR A 10 -29.25 -0.73 -1.11
C THR A 10 -28.64 0.63 -1.41
N VAL A 11 -27.46 0.90 -0.90
CA VAL A 11 -26.75 2.16 -1.11
C VAL A 11 -25.61 1.96 -2.11
N PHE A 12 -25.59 2.75 -3.17
CA PHE A 12 -24.50 2.82 -4.13
C PHE A 12 -23.63 4.03 -3.84
N LEU A 13 -22.34 3.81 -3.55
CA LEU A 13 -21.38 4.88 -3.27
C LEU A 13 -20.32 4.91 -4.37
N THR A 14 -20.17 6.05 -5.04
CA THR A 14 -19.06 6.31 -5.95
C THR A 14 -18.10 7.30 -5.27
N THR A 15 -16.86 6.90 -5.09
CA THR A 15 -15.83 7.72 -4.43
C THR A 15 -14.45 7.37 -4.96
N HIS A 16 -13.53 8.32 -4.87
CA HIS A 16 -12.10 8.08 -5.05
C HIS A 16 -11.36 7.96 -3.69
N ASN A 17 -12.07 8.09 -2.58
CA ASN A 17 -11.52 7.89 -1.24
C ASN A 17 -11.62 6.41 -0.86
N MET A 18 -10.47 5.73 -0.88
CA MET A 18 -10.38 4.28 -0.60
C MET A 18 -10.64 3.95 0.86
N GLU A 19 -10.37 4.88 1.78
CA GLU A 19 -10.62 4.70 3.20
C GLU A 19 -12.13 4.68 3.49
N ASP A 20 -12.86 5.65 2.95
CA ASP A 20 -14.32 5.69 3.07
C ASP A 20 -14.98 4.46 2.45
N ALA A 21 -14.51 4.05 1.27
CA ALA A 21 -15.00 2.83 0.62
C ALA A 21 -14.76 1.60 1.51
N GLY A 22 -13.57 1.46 2.09
CA GLY A 22 -13.21 0.33 2.96
C GLY A 22 -14.02 0.27 4.25
N GLN A 23 -14.42 1.42 4.80
CA GLN A 23 -15.16 1.49 6.05
C GLN A 23 -16.68 1.39 5.89
N LEU A 24 -17.22 1.84 4.76
CA LEU A 24 -18.66 2.01 4.56
C LEU A 24 -19.28 0.94 3.67
N CYS A 25 -18.50 0.33 2.79
CA CYS A 25 -19.02 -0.59 1.77
C CYS A 25 -18.78 -2.06 2.15
N GLU A 26 -19.81 -2.87 2.00
CA GLU A 26 -19.69 -4.34 2.16
C GLU A 26 -18.95 -4.98 0.98
N ARG A 27 -19.11 -4.41 -0.22
CA ARG A 27 -18.44 -4.82 -1.45
C ARG A 27 -17.93 -3.60 -2.18
N ILE A 28 -16.77 -3.73 -2.81
CA ILE A 28 -16.11 -2.69 -3.57
C ILE A 28 -15.84 -3.20 -4.98
N ALA A 29 -16.22 -2.40 -5.98
CA ALA A 29 -15.81 -2.59 -7.37
C ALA A 29 -14.71 -1.56 -7.69
N ILE A 30 -13.55 -2.02 -8.11
CA ILE A 30 -12.46 -1.17 -8.60
C ILE A 30 -12.59 -1.06 -10.10
N ILE A 31 -12.79 0.16 -10.59
CA ILE A 31 -12.93 0.46 -12.01
C ILE A 31 -11.66 1.12 -12.53
N ASN A 32 -11.13 0.59 -13.60
CA ASN A 32 -9.98 1.15 -14.31
C ASN A 32 -10.27 1.22 -15.80
N ARG A 33 -10.18 2.42 -16.39
CA ARG A 33 -10.43 2.66 -17.83
C ARG A 33 -11.77 2.09 -18.33
N GLY A 34 -12.83 2.24 -17.54
CA GLY A 34 -14.17 1.76 -17.89
C GLY A 34 -14.40 0.25 -17.70
N VAL A 35 -13.42 -0.47 -17.19
CA VAL A 35 -13.52 -1.92 -16.92
C VAL A 35 -13.43 -2.18 -15.42
N ILE A 36 -14.23 -3.14 -14.94
CA ILE A 36 -14.12 -3.61 -13.56
C ILE A 36 -12.86 -4.47 -13.44
N ALA A 37 -11.87 -3.94 -12.73
CA ALA A 37 -10.60 -4.62 -12.51
C ALA A 37 -10.71 -5.67 -11.38
N ALA A 38 -11.50 -5.41 -10.37
CA ALA A 38 -11.80 -6.33 -9.29
C ALA A 38 -13.14 -5.96 -8.62
N ILE A 39 -13.82 -6.96 -8.06
CA ILE A 39 -15.02 -6.75 -7.25
C ILE A 39 -15.07 -7.80 -6.15
N ASP A 40 -15.01 -7.37 -4.90
CA ASP A 40 -15.16 -8.24 -3.74
C ASP A 40 -15.34 -7.42 -2.45
N ARG A 41 -15.40 -8.10 -1.31
CA ARG A 41 -15.34 -7.47 0.01
C ARG A 41 -13.97 -6.83 0.24
N PRO A 42 -13.88 -5.73 1.00
CA PRO A 42 -12.60 -5.05 1.26
C PRO A 42 -11.48 -5.99 1.74
N GLU A 43 -11.80 -6.86 2.70
CA GLU A 43 -10.82 -7.80 3.25
C GLU A 43 -10.41 -8.92 2.27
N ALA A 44 -11.30 -9.32 1.37
CA ALA A 44 -10.97 -10.28 0.31
C ALA A 44 -10.05 -9.65 -0.73
N LEU A 45 -10.30 -8.40 -1.11
CA LEU A 45 -9.41 -7.63 -2.00
C LEU A 45 -8.01 -7.48 -1.40
N LYS A 46 -7.90 -7.15 -0.12
CA LYS A 46 -6.62 -7.06 0.58
C LYS A 46 -5.87 -8.38 0.59
N ARG A 47 -6.55 -9.49 0.84
CA ARG A 47 -5.93 -10.83 0.83
C ARG A 47 -5.49 -11.29 -0.56
N ALA A 48 -6.28 -10.98 -1.59
CA ALA A 48 -5.93 -11.32 -2.98
C ALA A 48 -4.67 -10.58 -3.47
N SER A 49 -4.33 -9.45 -2.85
CA SER A 49 -3.12 -8.66 -3.12
C SER A 49 -1.90 -9.10 -2.31
N SER A 50 -1.82 -10.36 -1.92
CA SER A 50 -0.79 -10.92 -1.04
C SER A 50 0.68 -10.76 -1.52
N GLY A 51 0.91 -10.11 -2.65
CA GLY A 51 2.26 -9.76 -3.13
C GLY A 51 2.72 -8.33 -2.83
N ILE A 52 1.87 -7.48 -2.22
CA ILE A 52 2.25 -6.12 -1.88
C ILE A 52 2.43 -6.04 -0.38
N GLN A 53 3.67 -6.03 0.04
CA GLN A 53 4.03 -5.80 1.42
C GLN A 53 4.63 -4.41 1.55
N SER A 54 4.41 -3.74 2.65
CA SER A 54 5.05 -2.46 2.90
C SER A 54 5.59 -2.36 4.31
N ILE A 55 6.67 -1.56 4.43
CA ILE A 55 7.32 -1.24 5.70
C ILE A 55 7.26 0.26 5.87
N GLU A 56 6.75 0.72 7.00
CA GLU A 56 6.86 2.09 7.42
C GLU A 56 8.03 2.22 8.38
N LEU A 57 8.96 3.13 8.09
CA LEU A 57 10.12 3.34 8.93
C LEU A 57 10.47 4.81 9.07
N SER A 58 11.14 5.15 10.18
CA SER A 58 11.77 6.44 10.41
C SER A 58 13.14 6.28 11.07
N PHE A 59 14.02 7.24 10.78
CA PHE A 59 15.35 7.32 11.38
C PHE A 59 15.47 8.54 12.29
N ASN A 60 16.47 8.55 13.14
CA ASN A 60 16.80 9.69 14.01
C ASN A 60 17.39 10.88 13.27
N CYS A 61 17.78 10.71 12.01
CA CYS A 61 18.35 11.75 11.16
C CYS A 61 17.63 11.77 9.81
N ILE A 62 17.84 12.85 9.06
CA ILE A 62 17.32 13.00 7.70
C ILE A 62 18.06 12.02 6.79
N VAL A 63 17.29 11.18 6.08
CA VAL A 63 17.77 10.22 5.10
C VAL A 63 17.16 10.59 3.75
N ASP A 64 17.93 10.36 2.68
CA ASP A 64 17.42 10.57 1.33
C ASP A 64 16.59 9.37 0.86
N ALA A 65 15.46 9.64 0.22
CA ALA A 65 14.60 8.58 -0.31
C ALA A 65 15.30 7.77 -1.42
N GLU A 66 16.23 8.39 -2.13
CA GLU A 66 17.02 7.73 -3.17
C GLU A 66 17.89 6.59 -2.62
N ASP A 67 18.49 6.80 -1.45
CA ASP A 67 19.31 5.75 -0.81
C ASP A 67 18.49 4.50 -0.52
N LEU A 68 17.26 4.68 -0.04
CA LEU A 68 16.35 3.56 0.25
C LEU A 68 15.79 2.91 -1.03
N SER A 69 15.64 3.68 -2.09
CA SER A 69 15.16 3.16 -3.39
C SER A 69 16.19 2.30 -4.11
N ASN A 70 17.47 2.43 -3.74
CA ASN A 70 18.57 1.64 -4.31
C ASN A 70 18.65 0.20 -3.74
N PHE A 71 17.87 -0.12 -2.71
CA PHE A 71 17.82 -1.50 -2.21
C PHE A 71 17.12 -2.41 -3.23
N SER A 72 17.76 -3.52 -3.57
CA SER A 72 17.25 -4.47 -4.59
C SER A 72 15.88 -5.07 -4.23
N CYS A 73 15.55 -5.12 -2.94
CA CYS A 73 14.28 -5.63 -2.40
C CYS A 73 13.17 -4.57 -2.30
N VAL A 74 13.47 -3.30 -2.62
CA VAL A 74 12.50 -2.19 -2.56
C VAL A 74 12.03 -1.84 -3.96
N LYS A 75 10.73 -1.90 -4.19
CA LYS A 75 10.10 -1.54 -5.47
C LYS A 75 9.79 -0.05 -5.58
N LYS A 76 9.39 0.55 -4.46
CA LYS A 76 8.97 1.95 -4.42
C LYS A 76 9.17 2.51 -3.03
N VAL A 77 9.56 3.76 -2.96
CA VAL A 77 9.68 4.55 -1.73
C VAL A 77 8.69 5.71 -1.78
N LYS A 78 7.92 5.90 -0.73
CA LYS A 78 7.04 7.07 -0.53
C LYS A 78 7.49 7.77 0.75
N LYS A 79 7.90 9.04 0.63
CA LYS A 79 8.21 9.90 1.78
C LYS A 79 6.91 10.48 2.35
N MET A 80 6.74 10.37 3.66
CA MET A 80 5.58 10.87 4.40
C MET A 80 6.05 11.65 5.63
N GLY A 81 6.40 12.92 5.44
CA GLY A 81 6.98 13.74 6.50
C GLY A 81 8.35 13.22 6.94
N ASP A 82 8.45 12.78 8.19
CA ASP A 82 9.64 12.17 8.81
C ASP A 82 9.74 10.66 8.63
N LYS A 83 8.73 10.07 7.98
CA LYS A 83 8.63 8.63 7.74
C LYS A 83 8.75 8.28 6.27
N PHE A 84 9.16 7.05 6.03
CA PHE A 84 9.18 6.42 4.70
C PHE A 84 8.26 5.21 4.68
N ARG A 85 7.52 5.04 3.59
CA ARG A 85 6.85 3.79 3.28
C ARG A 85 7.57 3.12 2.11
N LEU A 86 8.10 1.94 2.37
CA LEU A 86 8.78 1.09 1.38
C LEU A 86 7.82 0.00 0.93
N TYR A 87 7.60 -0.11 -0.37
CA TYR A 87 6.87 -1.21 -0.98
C TYR A 87 7.89 -2.27 -1.38
N VAL A 88 7.72 -3.49 -0.90
CA VAL A 88 8.76 -4.51 -0.91
C VAL A 88 8.24 -5.86 -1.37
N ASP A 89 9.13 -6.71 -1.89
CA ASP A 89 8.82 -8.09 -2.25
C ASP A 89 8.90 -9.02 -1.04
N ASP A 90 9.92 -8.84 -0.22
CA ASP A 90 10.20 -9.64 0.98
C ASP A 90 10.52 -8.72 2.16
N VAL A 91 9.67 -8.79 3.18
CA VAL A 91 9.81 -7.98 4.39
C VAL A 91 11.07 -8.32 5.16
N ASN A 92 11.39 -9.61 5.32
CA ASN A 92 12.54 -10.03 6.12
C ASN A 92 13.86 -9.59 5.48
N GLN A 93 14.01 -9.83 4.18
CA GLN A 93 15.18 -9.37 3.43
C GLN A 93 15.32 -7.85 3.47
N THR A 94 14.21 -7.12 3.40
CA THR A 94 14.24 -5.66 3.47
C THR A 94 14.62 -5.16 4.85
N ILE A 95 14.17 -5.80 5.92
CA ILE A 95 14.57 -5.46 7.29
C ILE A 95 16.09 -5.64 7.47
N ASP A 96 16.67 -6.71 6.94
CA ASP A 96 18.11 -6.93 6.96
C ASP A 96 18.86 -5.80 6.23
N CYS A 97 18.42 -5.45 5.01
CA CYS A 97 19.00 -4.32 4.26
C CYS A 97 18.89 -2.99 5.01
N ILE A 98 17.74 -2.69 5.63
CA ILE A 98 17.55 -1.48 6.44
C ILE A 98 18.50 -1.46 7.64
N THR A 99 18.64 -2.59 8.31
CA THR A 99 19.48 -2.71 9.49
C THR A 99 20.96 -2.52 9.14
N ASP A 100 21.43 -3.12 8.05
CA ASP A 100 22.79 -2.97 7.57
C ASP A 100 23.07 -1.54 7.10
N TYR A 101 22.12 -0.92 6.41
CA TYR A 101 22.22 0.49 6.03
C TYR A 101 22.32 1.40 7.25
N ALA A 102 21.47 1.19 8.25
CA ALA A 102 21.48 1.99 9.48
C ALA A 102 22.82 1.85 10.21
N ARG A 103 23.38 0.64 10.29
CA ARG A 103 24.70 0.41 10.91
C ARG A 103 25.83 1.10 10.15
N SER A 104 25.84 0.98 8.83
CA SER A 104 26.90 1.55 7.99
C SER A 104 26.93 3.08 7.97
N HIS A 105 25.79 3.72 8.25
CA HIS A 105 25.64 5.17 8.28
C HIS A 105 25.50 5.76 9.69
N ASP A 106 25.70 4.95 10.74
CA ASP A 106 25.51 5.34 12.15
C ASP A 106 24.14 5.95 12.43
N LEU A 107 23.10 5.38 11.81
CA LEU A 107 21.71 5.78 11.98
C LEU A 107 21.03 4.92 13.03
N LYS A 108 20.05 5.51 13.73
CA LYS A 108 19.15 4.76 14.62
C LYS A 108 17.77 4.68 13.99
N ILE A 109 17.22 3.48 13.93
CA ILE A 109 15.83 3.25 13.54
C ILE A 109 14.96 3.68 14.72
N VAL A 110 14.11 4.67 14.50
CA VAL A 110 13.17 5.20 15.51
C VAL A 110 11.87 4.41 15.52
N SER A 111 11.36 4.09 14.34
CA SER A 111 10.20 3.23 14.18
C SER A 111 10.34 2.34 12.96
N LEU A 112 9.84 1.12 13.05
CA LEU A 112 9.73 0.18 11.95
C LEU A 112 8.45 -0.64 12.14
N ASN A 113 7.52 -0.52 11.22
CA ASN A 113 6.25 -1.24 11.24
C ASN A 113 6.02 -1.91 9.89
N THR A 114 5.62 -3.18 9.93
CA THR A 114 5.14 -3.88 8.72
C THR A 114 3.65 -3.61 8.56
N LEU A 115 3.23 -3.28 7.35
CA LEU A 115 1.85 -2.92 7.06
C LEU A 115 1.23 -3.91 6.09
N ALA A 116 0.00 -4.34 6.41
CA ALA A 116 -0.84 -5.05 5.46
C ALA A 116 -1.21 -4.13 4.29
N PRO A 117 -1.47 -4.68 3.08
CA PRO A 117 -1.90 -3.90 1.93
C PRO A 117 -3.15 -3.08 2.25
N SER A 118 -3.13 -1.81 1.89
CA SER A 118 -4.32 -0.94 1.89
C SER A 118 -5.10 -1.11 0.58
N LEU A 119 -6.36 -0.67 0.56
CA LEU A 119 -7.13 -0.64 -0.70
C LEU A 119 -6.49 0.27 -1.75
N GLU A 120 -5.80 1.35 -1.32
CA GLU A 120 -5.04 2.22 -2.21
C GLU A 120 -3.88 1.48 -2.89
N ASP A 121 -3.14 0.67 -2.14
CA ASP A 121 -2.06 -0.15 -2.67
C ASP A 121 -2.56 -1.14 -3.72
N ILE A 122 -3.72 -1.74 -3.47
CA ILE A 122 -4.40 -2.66 -4.39
C ILE A 122 -4.81 -1.94 -5.66
N PHE A 123 -5.46 -0.78 -5.52
CA PHE A 123 -5.86 0.04 -6.66
C PHE A 123 -4.66 0.39 -7.53
N VAL A 124 -3.57 0.87 -6.93
CA VAL A 124 -2.33 1.18 -7.64
C VAL A 124 -1.78 -0.05 -8.36
N SER A 125 -1.74 -1.21 -7.72
CA SER A 125 -1.25 -2.44 -8.34
C SER A 125 -2.07 -2.91 -9.53
N LEU A 126 -3.40 -2.83 -9.41
CA LEU A 126 -4.33 -3.24 -10.49
C LEU A 126 -4.29 -2.27 -11.67
N THR A 127 -4.05 -0.98 -11.40
CA THR A 127 -3.97 0.05 -12.45
C THR A 127 -2.62 0.03 -13.19
N HIS A 128 -1.53 -0.36 -12.52
CA HIS A 128 -0.20 -0.48 -13.12
C HIS A 128 0.03 -1.79 -13.89
N LYS A 129 -0.61 -2.90 -13.51
CA LYS A 129 -0.50 -4.17 -14.24
C LYS A 129 -1.11 -4.14 -15.65
N ASN A 130 -1.90 -3.13 -15.98
CA ASN A 130 -2.53 -2.95 -17.29
C ASN A 130 -1.82 -1.93 -18.18
N LYS A 131 -0.48 -1.80 -18.14
CA LYS A 131 0.24 -1.23 -19.27
C LYS A 131 0.36 -2.32 -20.33
N PRO A 132 -0.31 -2.21 -21.49
CA PRO A 132 -0.05 -3.10 -22.58
C PRO A 132 1.34 -2.78 -23.16
N GLY A 133 2.25 -3.76 -23.12
CA GLY A 133 3.38 -3.87 -24.02
C GLY A 133 4.50 -2.85 -23.83
N GLU A 134 5.53 -3.25 -23.13
CA GLU A 134 6.89 -3.10 -23.63
C GLU A 134 7.44 -4.52 -23.75
N ASP A 135 7.41 -5.04 -24.97
CA ASP A 135 8.28 -6.10 -25.41
C ASP A 135 9.72 -5.58 -25.46
#